data_a94837a06b999e2f08476da9e63e3298
#
_entry.id   a94837a06b999e2f08476da9e63e3298
#
_cell.length_a   1.000
_cell.length_b   1.000
_cell.length_c   1.000
_cell.angle_alpha   90.00
_cell.angle_beta   90.00
_cell.angle_gamma   90.00
#
_symmetry.space_group_name_H-M   'P 1'
#
loop_
_entity.id
_entity.type
_entity.pdbx_description
1 polymer ?
#
loop_
_entity_poly.entity_id
_entity_poly.type
_entity_poly.pdbx_seq_one_letter_code
_entity_poly.pdbx_strand_id
1 'polypeptide(L)'
;MSEQAIIDFVTAQRWFGSKSRHVSHATVVDRAELRGVEPSLELQLVEIRFDTGTHETYQLLTDESLDALADPRQVRELVHMIRSGAKVPAGEGTVEFAQVEGFAGLGQELREARSIGTEQSNTSIVFDEELILKVFRRLEAGINPELELLRFLTERGFENIAQLAGWYAYAGRPMDATLGILQQFISGGEDGWELALDTMPKGKGSARFLQSLHRLGEVTGRMHTFLGSDSSDPNFAPEEPSAESLGMLTATIDDEIESIFLELPDSSEDLAPIRGRGEEVREALRARAHIGSIGRVIRHHGDFHLGQTLWADDDWVILDFEGEPARSLPERRRKRSPLRDVAGMMRSFAYAASATSLVRGVEPPADWEARARAEFLDGYRSTIDQTLVPSGSGMDRLLAVFELEKAVYELRYELNNRPDWVKIPVAGILRMLDTELPS
;
A
#
# COMPACT_ATOMS: atom_id res chain seq x y z
N MET A 1 -32.32 -11.60 -2.53
CA MET A 1 -31.92 -10.74 -3.66
C MET A 1 -31.90 -11.57 -4.94
N SER A 2 -32.30 -11.06 -6.11
CA SER A 2 -32.14 -11.79 -7.38
C SER A 2 -30.68 -11.65 -7.87
N GLU A 3 -30.20 -12.65 -8.63
CA GLU A 3 -28.87 -12.63 -9.24
C GLU A 3 -28.62 -11.34 -10.04
N GLN A 4 -29.57 -10.96 -10.90
CA GLN A 4 -29.45 -9.74 -11.71
C GLN A 4 -29.33 -8.45 -10.85
N ALA A 5 -30.06 -8.37 -9.75
CA ALA A 5 -29.96 -7.23 -8.83
C ALA A 5 -28.55 -7.13 -8.17
N ILE A 6 -27.93 -8.26 -7.87
CA ILE A 6 -26.54 -8.29 -7.37
C ILE A 6 -25.56 -7.81 -8.44
N ILE A 7 -25.70 -8.31 -9.67
CA ILE A 7 -24.85 -7.93 -10.80
C ILE A 7 -24.95 -6.41 -11.04
N ASP A 8 -26.17 -5.90 -11.18
CA ASP A 8 -26.42 -4.48 -11.44
C ASP A 8 -25.87 -3.58 -10.31
N PHE A 9 -26.05 -4.01 -9.06
CA PHE A 9 -25.53 -3.27 -7.91
C PHE A 9 -24.00 -3.26 -7.89
N VAL A 10 -23.35 -4.45 -7.97
CA VAL A 10 -21.89 -4.58 -7.85
C VAL A 10 -21.17 -3.84 -8.98
N THR A 11 -21.62 -4.00 -10.23
CA THR A 11 -20.98 -3.39 -11.41
C THR A 11 -21.11 -1.86 -11.43
N ALA A 12 -22.12 -1.29 -10.78
CA ALA A 12 -22.29 0.15 -10.63
C ALA A 12 -21.35 0.77 -9.59
N GLN A 13 -20.78 -0.03 -8.70
CA GLN A 13 -19.97 0.48 -7.58
C GLN A 13 -18.59 0.97 -8.02
N ARG A 14 -18.04 1.98 -7.31
CA ARG A 14 -16.68 2.48 -7.54
C ARG A 14 -15.61 1.45 -7.15
N TRP A 15 -15.86 0.69 -6.08
CA TRP A 15 -14.96 -0.34 -5.58
C TRP A 15 -14.90 -1.61 -6.45
N PHE A 16 -15.79 -1.77 -7.43
CA PHE A 16 -15.70 -2.85 -8.41
C PHE A 16 -14.61 -2.54 -9.45
N GLY A 17 -13.42 -3.09 -9.25
CA GLY A 17 -12.24 -2.82 -10.10
C GLY A 17 -12.30 -3.46 -11.49
N SER A 18 -13.08 -4.55 -11.66
CA SER A 18 -13.13 -5.34 -12.91
C SER A 18 -14.15 -4.82 -13.95
N LYS A 19 -14.33 -3.50 -14.06
CA LYS A 19 -15.33 -2.86 -14.93
C LYS A 19 -15.20 -3.17 -16.41
N SER A 20 -14.01 -3.51 -16.88
CA SER A 20 -13.74 -3.88 -18.29
C SER A 20 -14.11 -5.32 -18.61
N ARG A 21 -14.49 -6.11 -17.61
CA ARG A 21 -14.80 -7.55 -17.74
C ARG A 21 -16.31 -7.75 -17.71
N HIS A 22 -16.81 -8.63 -18.57
CA HIS A 22 -18.23 -8.98 -18.59
C HIS A 22 -18.55 -10.00 -17.49
N VAL A 23 -19.53 -9.68 -16.64
CA VAL A 23 -20.02 -10.55 -15.58
C VAL A 23 -21.05 -11.52 -16.15
N SER A 24 -20.82 -12.83 -16.02
CA SER A 24 -21.72 -13.88 -16.48
C SER A 24 -22.69 -14.34 -15.39
N HIS A 25 -22.21 -14.46 -14.14
CA HIS A 25 -23.01 -14.95 -13.02
C HIS A 25 -22.63 -14.27 -11.72
N ALA A 26 -23.61 -14.17 -10.78
CA ALA A 26 -23.40 -13.76 -9.40
C ALA A 26 -24.13 -14.73 -8.47
N THR A 27 -23.40 -15.30 -7.52
CA THR A 27 -23.96 -16.29 -6.59
C THR A 27 -23.57 -15.94 -5.16
N VAL A 28 -24.55 -15.91 -4.25
CA VAL A 28 -24.29 -15.86 -2.81
C VAL A 28 -23.77 -17.23 -2.37
N VAL A 29 -22.47 -17.29 -2.02
CA VAL A 29 -21.81 -18.56 -1.64
C VAL A 29 -21.91 -18.84 -0.17
N ASP A 30 -22.04 -17.82 0.67
CA ASP A 30 -22.39 -17.96 2.09
C ASP A 30 -23.02 -16.68 2.64
N ARG A 31 -23.68 -16.80 3.81
CA ARG A 31 -24.30 -15.68 4.50
C ARG A 31 -24.29 -15.87 6.02
N ALA A 32 -24.20 -14.75 6.72
CA ALA A 32 -24.29 -14.70 8.18
C ALA A 32 -25.27 -13.59 8.58
N GLU A 33 -26.25 -13.93 9.43
CA GLU A 33 -27.14 -12.95 10.02
C GLU A 33 -26.43 -12.29 11.19
N LEU A 34 -25.96 -11.04 10.98
CA LEU A 34 -25.40 -10.22 12.03
C LEU A 34 -26.55 -9.64 12.83
N ARG A 35 -26.61 -9.93 14.12
CA ARG A 35 -27.67 -9.41 14.98
C ARG A 35 -27.41 -7.94 15.29
N GLY A 36 -28.49 -7.17 15.41
CA GLY A 36 -28.36 -5.76 15.74
C GLY A 36 -29.69 -5.03 15.68
N VAL A 37 -29.65 -3.83 15.20
CA VAL A 37 -30.82 -2.95 15.09
C VAL A 37 -31.73 -3.45 13.97
N GLU A 38 -33.06 -3.38 14.17
CA GLU A 38 -34.00 -3.61 13.06
C GLU A 38 -33.92 -2.45 12.03
N PRO A 39 -33.88 -2.76 10.72
CA PRO A 39 -33.88 -4.07 10.07
C PRO A 39 -32.62 -4.90 10.32
N SER A 40 -32.72 -6.25 10.21
CA SER A 40 -31.58 -7.16 10.46
C SER A 40 -30.47 -6.93 9.44
N LEU A 41 -29.23 -6.96 9.92
CA LEU A 41 -28.03 -6.84 9.09
C LEU A 41 -27.54 -8.24 8.67
N GLU A 42 -27.40 -8.47 7.39
CA GLU A 42 -26.85 -9.71 6.83
C GLU A 42 -25.54 -9.45 6.11
N LEU A 43 -24.52 -10.24 6.42
CA LEU A 43 -23.28 -10.32 5.65
C LEU A 43 -23.43 -11.41 4.61
N GLN A 44 -23.16 -11.09 3.35
CA GLN A 44 -23.18 -12.04 2.24
C GLN A 44 -21.79 -12.09 1.58
N LEU A 45 -21.30 -13.31 1.35
CA LEU A 45 -20.17 -13.58 0.47
C LEU A 45 -20.71 -13.88 -0.93
N VAL A 46 -20.33 -13.07 -1.89
CA VAL A 46 -20.84 -13.13 -3.27
C VAL A 46 -19.72 -13.45 -4.23
N GLU A 47 -19.83 -14.56 -4.94
CA GLU A 47 -18.95 -14.91 -6.04
C GLU A 47 -19.47 -14.28 -7.34
N ILE A 48 -18.63 -13.48 -7.98
CA ILE A 48 -18.85 -12.88 -9.30
C ILE A 48 -18.02 -13.63 -10.33
N ARG A 49 -18.67 -14.28 -11.29
CA ARG A 49 -18.00 -15.01 -12.37
C ARG A 49 -18.00 -14.19 -13.65
N PHE A 50 -16.91 -14.29 -14.38
CA PHE A 50 -16.71 -13.62 -15.65
C PHE A 50 -16.75 -14.61 -16.82
N ASP A 51 -17.06 -14.12 -18.02
CA ASP A 51 -17.08 -14.92 -19.27
C ASP A 51 -15.76 -15.65 -19.54
N THR A 52 -14.66 -15.13 -19.01
CA THR A 52 -13.31 -15.75 -19.09
C THR A 52 -13.16 -17.00 -18.22
N GLY A 53 -14.17 -17.38 -17.44
CA GLY A 53 -14.14 -18.51 -16.50
C GLY A 53 -13.46 -18.23 -15.17
N THR A 54 -12.91 -17.04 -14.95
CA THR A 54 -12.37 -16.60 -13.67
C THR A 54 -13.48 -16.04 -12.76
N HIS A 55 -13.21 -15.94 -11.48
CA HIS A 55 -14.16 -15.36 -10.52
C HIS A 55 -13.44 -14.45 -9.51
N GLU A 56 -14.22 -13.60 -8.87
CA GLU A 56 -13.83 -12.76 -7.74
C GLU A 56 -14.90 -12.90 -6.65
N THR A 57 -14.49 -12.78 -5.38
CA THR A 57 -15.41 -12.84 -4.25
C THR A 57 -15.51 -11.46 -3.61
N TYR A 58 -16.72 -11.06 -3.29
CA TYR A 58 -17.05 -9.79 -2.66
C TYR A 58 -17.84 -9.99 -1.38
N GLN A 59 -17.64 -9.11 -0.38
CA GLN A 59 -18.57 -9.02 0.71
C GLN A 59 -19.60 -7.91 0.46
N LEU A 60 -20.84 -8.22 0.73
CA LEU A 60 -21.94 -7.28 0.81
C LEU A 60 -22.52 -7.29 2.22
N LEU A 61 -22.78 -6.11 2.75
CA LEU A 61 -23.54 -5.94 3.97
C LEU A 61 -24.91 -5.42 3.57
N THR A 62 -25.94 -6.22 3.80
CA THR A 62 -27.29 -5.94 3.33
C THR A 62 -28.27 -5.87 4.50
N ASP A 63 -29.25 -5.01 4.36
CA ASP A 63 -30.45 -4.96 5.18
C ASP A 63 -31.67 -5.02 4.25
N GLU A 64 -32.69 -4.17 4.43
CA GLU A 64 -33.74 -3.96 3.43
C GLU A 64 -33.22 -3.29 2.15
N SER A 65 -32.04 -2.66 2.22
CA SER A 65 -31.32 -2.08 1.08
C SER A 65 -30.24 -3.01 0.56
N LEU A 66 -29.62 -2.67 -0.58
CA LEU A 66 -28.52 -3.43 -1.16
C LEU A 66 -27.16 -3.14 -0.50
N ASP A 67 -27.04 -2.06 0.25
CA ASP A 67 -25.79 -1.67 0.94
C ASP A 67 -26.10 -1.00 2.29
N ALA A 68 -26.08 -1.80 3.34
CA ALA A 68 -26.30 -1.35 4.70
C ALA A 68 -25.22 -0.39 5.24
N LEU A 69 -24.06 -0.29 4.58
CA LEU A 69 -22.98 0.63 4.99
C LEU A 69 -23.37 2.11 4.79
N ALA A 70 -24.44 2.39 4.08
CA ALA A 70 -25.01 3.73 3.98
C ALA A 70 -25.73 4.16 5.27
N ASP A 71 -26.14 3.22 6.14
CA ASP A 71 -26.79 3.53 7.41
C ASP A 71 -25.79 3.50 8.58
N PRO A 72 -25.46 4.64 9.20
CA PRO A 72 -24.55 4.70 10.34
C PRO A 72 -24.95 3.80 11.53
N ARG A 73 -26.22 3.49 11.70
CA ARG A 73 -26.67 2.58 12.79
C ARG A 73 -26.22 1.16 12.56
N GLN A 74 -26.32 0.67 11.33
CA GLN A 74 -25.89 -0.68 10.94
C GLN A 74 -24.38 -0.82 11.10
N VAL A 75 -23.64 0.23 10.71
CA VAL A 75 -22.16 0.23 10.79
C VAL A 75 -21.69 0.21 12.24
N ARG A 76 -22.36 0.89 13.18
CA ARG A 76 -22.06 0.84 14.61
C ARG A 76 -22.15 -0.58 15.16
N GLU A 77 -23.07 -1.39 14.63
CA GLU A 77 -23.22 -2.78 15.06
C GLU A 77 -21.95 -3.59 14.81
N LEU A 78 -21.27 -3.38 13.66
CA LEU A 78 -19.98 -4.04 13.41
C LEU A 78 -18.91 -3.67 14.47
N VAL A 79 -18.85 -2.40 14.86
CA VAL A 79 -17.94 -1.96 15.92
C VAL A 79 -18.31 -2.56 17.27
N HIS A 80 -19.61 -2.67 17.57
CA HIS A 80 -20.09 -3.33 18.80
C HIS A 80 -19.70 -4.81 18.83
N MET A 81 -19.83 -5.52 17.71
CA MET A 81 -19.40 -6.91 17.56
C MET A 81 -17.88 -7.07 17.73
N ILE A 82 -17.08 -6.15 17.18
CA ILE A 82 -15.63 -6.13 17.38
C ILE A 82 -15.31 -5.98 18.87
N ARG A 83 -15.95 -5.03 19.58
CA ARG A 83 -15.78 -4.81 21.03
C ARG A 83 -16.12 -6.04 21.85
N SER A 84 -17.18 -6.75 21.48
CA SER A 84 -17.65 -7.92 22.26
C SER A 84 -16.90 -9.21 21.90
N GLY A 85 -16.06 -9.21 20.87
CA GLY A 85 -15.40 -10.42 20.36
C GLY A 85 -16.44 -11.44 19.86
N ALA A 86 -17.49 -10.97 19.19
CA ALA A 86 -18.59 -11.79 18.74
C ALA A 86 -18.14 -12.87 17.75
N LYS A 87 -18.86 -14.01 17.75
CA LYS A 87 -18.74 -15.06 16.74
C LYS A 87 -20.13 -15.35 16.21
N VAL A 88 -20.32 -15.17 14.91
CA VAL A 88 -21.61 -15.32 14.24
C VAL A 88 -21.54 -16.49 13.27
N PRO A 89 -22.36 -17.53 13.46
CA PRO A 89 -22.43 -18.64 12.51
C PRO A 89 -22.90 -18.16 11.14
N ALA A 90 -22.26 -18.68 10.11
CA ALA A 90 -22.69 -18.59 8.71
C ALA A 90 -23.14 -19.96 8.21
N GLY A 91 -23.60 -20.07 6.96
CA GLY A 91 -24.04 -21.33 6.39
C GLY A 91 -22.94 -22.38 6.35
N GLU A 92 -21.75 -22.03 5.86
CA GLU A 92 -20.60 -22.93 5.69
C GLU A 92 -19.37 -22.48 6.52
N GLY A 93 -19.54 -21.49 7.41
CA GLY A 93 -18.45 -20.94 8.19
C GLY A 93 -18.87 -20.13 9.40
N THR A 94 -18.00 -19.22 9.83
CA THR A 94 -18.21 -18.32 10.98
C THR A 94 -17.60 -16.96 10.67
N VAL A 95 -18.31 -15.90 11.02
CA VAL A 95 -17.75 -14.54 11.07
C VAL A 95 -17.24 -14.30 12.48
N GLU A 96 -15.94 -14.07 12.61
CA GLU A 96 -15.27 -13.83 13.88
C GLU A 96 -14.88 -12.36 13.99
N PHE A 97 -15.23 -11.74 15.11
CA PHE A 97 -14.89 -10.36 15.47
C PHE A 97 -13.87 -10.38 16.60
N ALA A 98 -12.88 -9.52 16.53
CA ALA A 98 -11.82 -9.45 17.52
C ALA A 98 -11.38 -8.00 17.75
N GLN A 99 -10.98 -7.70 18.99
CA GLN A 99 -10.36 -6.43 19.36
C GLN A 99 -8.89 -6.62 19.74
N VAL A 100 -8.10 -5.56 19.60
CA VAL A 100 -6.74 -5.53 20.14
C VAL A 100 -6.83 -5.22 21.63
N GLU A 101 -6.17 -6.04 22.46
CA GLU A 101 -6.17 -5.90 23.91
C GLU A 101 -5.52 -4.55 24.31
N GLY A 102 -6.19 -3.80 25.19
CA GLY A 102 -5.66 -2.53 25.70
C GLY A 102 -5.91 -1.31 24.81
N PHE A 103 -6.61 -1.42 23.69
CA PHE A 103 -6.96 -0.24 22.90
C PHE A 103 -7.99 0.65 23.64
N ALA A 104 -7.54 1.82 24.09
CA ALA A 104 -8.29 2.69 24.99
C ALA A 104 -9.57 3.32 24.37
N GLY A 105 -9.58 3.57 23.06
CA GLY A 105 -10.69 4.24 22.35
C GLY A 105 -11.96 3.41 22.18
N LEU A 106 -11.90 2.07 22.37
CA LEU A 106 -13.06 1.18 22.18
C LEU A 106 -14.11 1.24 23.33
N GLY A 107 -13.82 1.88 24.45
CA GLY A 107 -14.72 1.95 25.59
C GLY A 107 -15.84 2.99 25.48
N GLN A 108 -15.81 3.90 24.53
CA GLN A 108 -16.74 5.02 24.39
C GLN A 108 -17.96 4.65 23.54
N GLU A 109 -19.11 5.28 23.82
CA GLU A 109 -20.31 5.16 22.98
C GLU A 109 -20.12 6.02 21.71
N LEU A 110 -20.17 5.37 20.54
CA LEU A 110 -20.04 6.04 19.24
C LEU A 110 -21.30 6.84 18.92
N ARG A 111 -21.15 8.14 18.68
CA ARG A 111 -22.28 9.08 18.46
C ARG A 111 -22.48 9.40 17.00
N GLU A 112 -21.41 9.73 16.32
CA GLU A 112 -21.44 10.17 14.91
C GLU A 112 -20.72 9.14 14.03
N ALA A 113 -21.23 8.99 12.79
CA ALA A 113 -20.60 8.17 11.78
C ALA A 113 -20.75 8.86 10.42
N ARG A 114 -19.67 8.89 9.65
CA ARG A 114 -19.67 9.41 8.28
C ARG A 114 -18.83 8.55 7.36
N SER A 115 -19.25 8.42 6.11
CA SER A 115 -18.48 7.74 5.08
C SER A 115 -17.39 8.66 4.51
N ILE A 116 -16.22 8.09 4.24
CA ILE A 116 -15.19 8.71 3.41
C ILE A 116 -15.41 8.25 1.97
N GLY A 117 -15.99 9.11 1.13
CA GLY A 117 -16.56 8.77 -0.18
C GLY A 117 -15.58 8.51 -1.33
N THR A 118 -14.28 8.32 -1.09
CA THR A 118 -13.25 8.40 -2.14
C THR A 118 -12.47 7.11 -2.42
N GLU A 119 -12.62 6.05 -1.64
CA GLU A 119 -11.83 4.82 -1.82
C GLU A 119 -12.29 3.97 -3.00
N GLN A 120 -11.32 3.42 -3.73
CA GLN A 120 -11.57 2.64 -4.96
C GLN A 120 -11.74 1.13 -4.72
N SER A 121 -11.26 0.59 -3.60
CA SER A 121 -11.27 -0.86 -3.32
C SER A 121 -12.07 -1.23 -2.06
N ASN A 122 -12.24 -0.28 -1.14
CA ASN A 122 -12.80 -0.48 0.18
C ASN A 122 -13.95 0.51 0.45
N THR A 123 -14.65 0.32 1.55
CA THR A 123 -15.57 1.33 2.10
C THR A 123 -15.11 1.70 3.48
N SER A 124 -14.82 2.98 3.70
CA SER A 124 -14.33 3.49 4.99
C SER A 124 -15.35 4.41 5.66
N ILE A 125 -15.55 4.17 6.95
CA ILE A 125 -16.49 4.90 7.80
C ILE A 125 -15.76 5.39 9.03
N VAL A 126 -15.82 6.69 9.26
CA VAL A 126 -15.24 7.38 10.43
C VAL A 126 -16.27 7.50 11.51
N PHE A 127 -15.89 7.25 12.76
CA PHE A 127 -16.68 7.42 13.97
C PHE A 127 -16.04 8.45 14.88
N ASP A 128 -16.80 9.47 15.26
CA ASP A 128 -16.45 10.53 16.22
C ASP A 128 -15.08 11.20 15.98
N GLU A 129 -14.59 11.16 14.71
CA GLU A 129 -13.22 11.62 14.35
C GLU A 129 -12.09 10.91 15.14
N GLU A 130 -12.37 9.73 15.70
CA GLU A 130 -11.41 8.96 16.51
C GLU A 130 -11.09 7.58 15.91
N LEU A 131 -12.07 6.94 15.26
CA LEU A 131 -11.95 5.61 14.71
C LEU A 131 -12.35 5.57 13.23
N ILE A 132 -11.73 4.69 12.47
CA ILE A 132 -12.11 4.38 11.10
C ILE A 132 -12.27 2.88 10.92
N LEU A 133 -13.44 2.47 10.41
CA LEU A 133 -13.70 1.10 9.96
C LEU A 133 -13.48 1.02 8.45
N LYS A 134 -12.52 0.21 8.04
CA LYS A 134 -12.23 -0.10 6.64
C LYS A 134 -12.83 -1.48 6.32
N VAL A 135 -13.81 -1.50 5.40
CA VAL A 135 -14.51 -2.72 4.97
C VAL A 135 -13.96 -3.13 3.61
N PHE A 136 -13.32 -4.30 3.54
CA PHE A 136 -12.74 -4.83 2.31
C PHE A 136 -13.85 -5.38 1.41
N ARG A 137 -14.16 -4.72 0.30
CA ARG A 137 -15.24 -5.13 -0.60
C ARG A 137 -14.88 -6.37 -1.40
N ARG A 138 -13.71 -6.38 -2.02
CA ARG A 138 -13.18 -7.55 -2.71
C ARG A 138 -12.36 -8.38 -1.73
N LEU A 139 -12.67 -9.66 -1.67
CA LEU A 139 -12.03 -10.60 -0.75
C LEU A 139 -10.99 -11.46 -1.47
N GLU A 140 -9.88 -11.67 -0.80
CA GLU A 140 -8.85 -12.63 -1.21
C GLU A 140 -8.64 -13.64 -0.07
N ALA A 141 -8.37 -14.89 -0.44
CA ALA A 141 -8.16 -15.95 0.54
C ALA A 141 -6.90 -15.72 1.37
N GLY A 142 -7.06 -15.71 2.69
CA GLY A 142 -5.99 -15.53 3.67
C GLY A 142 -6.11 -14.25 4.48
N ILE A 143 -5.06 -13.95 5.25
CA ILE A 143 -4.99 -12.76 6.09
C ILE A 143 -4.57 -11.57 5.23
N ASN A 144 -5.35 -10.48 5.28
CA ASN A 144 -4.99 -9.23 4.60
C ASN A 144 -3.67 -8.68 5.18
N PRO A 145 -2.71 -8.28 4.32
CA PRO A 145 -1.43 -7.72 4.77
C PRO A 145 -1.57 -6.55 5.73
N GLU A 146 -2.55 -5.67 5.51
CA GLU A 146 -2.79 -4.51 6.38
C GLU A 146 -3.15 -4.94 7.81
N LEU A 147 -4.06 -5.90 7.95
CA LEU A 147 -4.37 -6.47 9.27
C LEU A 147 -3.13 -7.07 9.94
N GLU A 148 -2.36 -7.87 9.21
CA GLU A 148 -1.21 -8.58 9.75
C GLU A 148 -0.11 -7.61 10.22
N LEU A 149 0.21 -6.59 9.41
CA LEU A 149 1.25 -5.61 9.70
C LEU A 149 0.82 -4.63 10.80
N LEU A 150 -0.39 -4.09 10.72
CA LEU A 150 -0.91 -3.19 11.76
C LEU A 150 -1.02 -3.88 13.11
N ARG A 151 -1.51 -5.12 13.14
CA ARG A 151 -1.56 -5.90 14.38
C ARG A 151 -0.17 -6.08 14.99
N PHE A 152 0.80 -6.52 14.18
CA PHE A 152 2.17 -6.74 14.62
C PHE A 152 2.80 -5.47 15.19
N LEU A 153 2.65 -4.34 14.51
CA LEU A 153 3.22 -3.04 14.91
C LEU A 153 2.50 -2.47 16.13
N THR A 154 1.17 -2.56 16.19
CA THR A 154 0.37 -2.09 17.34
C THR A 154 0.71 -2.87 18.60
N GLU A 155 0.74 -4.21 18.57
CA GLU A 155 1.05 -5.07 19.71
C GLU A 155 2.47 -4.84 20.25
N ARG A 156 3.38 -4.29 19.42
CA ARG A 156 4.77 -3.95 19.82
C ARG A 156 4.98 -2.47 20.15
N GLY A 157 3.91 -1.68 20.14
CA GLY A 157 3.96 -0.28 20.52
C GLY A 157 4.68 0.63 19.54
N PHE A 158 4.64 0.32 18.25
CA PHE A 158 5.10 1.25 17.22
C PHE A 158 4.06 2.36 17.04
N GLU A 159 4.43 3.61 17.37
CA GLU A 159 3.47 4.72 17.51
C GLU A 159 3.13 5.41 16.18
N ASN A 160 4.02 5.36 15.18
CA ASN A 160 3.90 6.13 13.94
C ASN A 160 3.00 5.44 12.89
N ILE A 161 1.87 4.85 13.32
CA ILE A 161 0.82 4.24 12.49
C ILE A 161 -0.56 4.59 13.05
N ALA A 162 -1.59 4.44 12.25
CA ALA A 162 -2.96 4.37 12.74
C ALA A 162 -3.13 3.06 13.52
N GLN A 163 -3.17 3.13 14.86
CA GLN A 163 -3.19 1.95 15.73
C GLN A 163 -4.39 1.06 15.44
N LEU A 164 -4.18 -0.26 15.31
CA LEU A 164 -5.26 -1.22 15.12
C LEU A 164 -6.10 -1.33 16.39
N ALA A 165 -7.41 -1.14 16.27
CA ALA A 165 -8.37 -1.30 17.36
C ALA A 165 -9.01 -2.70 17.36
N GLY A 166 -9.23 -3.26 16.17
CA GLY A 166 -9.82 -4.57 16.02
C GLY A 166 -10.06 -4.93 14.56
N TRP A 167 -10.68 -6.08 14.32
CA TRP A 167 -10.98 -6.57 12.97
C TRP A 167 -12.15 -7.55 12.99
N TYR A 168 -12.63 -7.92 11.81
CA TYR A 168 -13.48 -9.08 11.63
C TYR A 168 -13.07 -9.87 10.39
N ALA A 169 -13.29 -11.18 10.47
CA ALA A 169 -12.84 -12.14 9.47
C ALA A 169 -13.87 -13.25 9.30
N TYR A 170 -13.89 -13.86 8.13
CA TYR A 170 -14.65 -15.07 7.87
C TYR A 170 -13.69 -16.26 7.85
N ALA A 171 -14.11 -17.35 8.53
CA ALA A 171 -13.44 -18.64 8.51
C ALA A 171 -14.45 -19.72 8.06
N GLY A 172 -14.19 -20.35 6.90
CA GLY A 172 -15.14 -21.34 6.37
C GLY A 172 -14.79 -21.88 4.99
N ARG A 173 -15.71 -22.68 4.42
CA ARG A 173 -15.47 -23.44 3.20
C ARG A 173 -15.22 -22.62 1.95
N PRO A 174 -15.89 -21.48 1.68
CA PRO A 174 -15.53 -20.70 0.47
C PRO A 174 -14.07 -20.24 0.53
N MET A 175 -13.66 -19.68 1.65
CA MET A 175 -12.28 -19.23 1.92
C MET A 175 -12.17 -18.75 3.37
N ASP A 176 -10.97 -18.72 3.93
CA ASP A 176 -10.69 -17.87 5.09
C ASP A 176 -10.30 -16.49 4.56
N ALA A 177 -10.91 -15.40 5.07
CA ALA A 177 -10.63 -14.05 4.58
C ALA A 177 -10.79 -12.98 5.66
N THR A 178 -9.94 -11.96 5.63
CA THR A 178 -10.17 -10.73 6.39
C THR A 178 -11.27 -9.92 5.71
N LEU A 179 -12.27 -9.52 6.48
CA LEU A 179 -13.43 -8.77 5.98
C LEU A 179 -13.32 -7.28 6.23
N GLY A 180 -12.65 -6.88 7.30
CA GLY A 180 -12.42 -5.47 7.59
C GLY A 180 -11.61 -5.26 8.86
N ILE A 181 -11.12 -4.04 9.02
CA ILE A 181 -10.32 -3.60 10.17
C ILE A 181 -10.90 -2.32 10.76
N LEU A 182 -10.78 -2.19 12.06
CA LEU A 182 -11.06 -0.98 12.81
C LEU A 182 -9.75 -0.44 13.35
N GLN A 183 -9.45 0.82 13.07
CA GLN A 183 -8.20 1.45 13.48
C GLN A 183 -8.43 2.89 13.94
N GLN A 184 -7.44 3.50 14.53
CA GLN A 184 -7.44 4.91 14.89
C GLN A 184 -7.66 5.76 13.62
N PHE A 185 -8.51 6.79 13.74
CA PHE A 185 -8.60 7.82 12.71
C PHE A 185 -7.67 8.99 13.09
N ILE A 186 -6.81 9.39 12.19
CA ILE A 186 -5.87 10.49 12.40
C ILE A 186 -6.56 11.79 11.93
N SER A 187 -7.22 12.45 12.87
CA SER A 187 -7.94 13.70 12.59
C SER A 187 -6.96 14.86 12.36
N GLY A 188 -7.26 15.72 11.40
CA GLY A 188 -6.44 16.91 11.10
C GLY A 188 -5.08 16.63 10.47
N GLY A 189 -4.78 15.37 10.12
CA GLY A 189 -3.56 15.03 9.40
C GLY A 189 -3.54 15.60 7.99
N GLU A 190 -2.38 16.11 7.57
CA GLU A 190 -2.13 16.59 6.22
C GLU A 190 -1.49 15.48 5.38
N ASP A 191 -2.08 15.15 4.22
CA ASP A 191 -1.53 14.16 3.29
C ASP A 191 -0.11 14.54 2.84
N GLY A 192 0.84 13.61 2.94
CA GLY A 192 2.26 13.90 2.68
C GLY A 192 2.54 14.29 1.23
N TRP A 193 1.77 13.76 0.27
CA TRP A 193 1.87 14.14 -1.13
C TRP A 193 1.39 15.58 -1.36
N GLU A 194 0.19 15.91 -0.87
CA GLU A 194 -0.35 17.28 -0.99
C GLU A 194 0.53 18.30 -0.24
N LEU A 195 1.03 17.93 0.95
CA LEU A 195 1.94 18.77 1.72
C LEU A 195 3.25 19.07 0.96
N ALA A 196 3.80 18.09 0.26
CA ALA A 196 4.97 18.28 -0.60
C ALA A 196 4.67 19.26 -1.74
N LEU A 197 3.57 19.06 -2.49
CA LEU A 197 3.17 19.94 -3.60
C LEU A 197 2.89 21.37 -3.14
N ASP A 198 2.25 21.53 -1.99
CA ASP A 198 1.83 22.82 -1.47
C ASP A 198 2.99 23.62 -0.84
N THR A 199 3.97 22.96 -0.26
CA THR A 199 5.09 23.62 0.42
C THR A 199 6.27 23.90 -0.52
N MET A 200 6.44 23.12 -1.57
CA MET A 200 7.59 23.20 -2.50
C MET A 200 7.80 24.62 -3.06
N PRO A 201 6.77 25.37 -3.49
CA PRO A 201 6.92 26.74 -3.98
C PRO A 201 7.15 27.78 -2.89
N LYS A 202 6.98 27.45 -1.62
CA LYS A 202 6.83 28.43 -0.51
C LYS A 202 8.14 28.75 0.25
N GLY A 203 9.31 28.58 -0.33
CA GLY A 203 10.59 28.97 0.28
C GLY A 203 10.81 28.43 1.70
N LYS A 204 10.42 29.18 2.76
CA LYS A 204 10.53 28.72 4.16
C LYS A 204 9.67 27.49 4.47
N GLY A 205 8.50 27.34 3.84
CA GLY A 205 7.66 26.16 3.96
C GLY A 205 8.37 24.93 3.39
N SER A 206 8.97 25.08 2.22
CA SER A 206 9.79 24.03 1.60
C SER A 206 10.94 23.58 2.51
N ALA A 207 11.64 24.52 3.16
CA ALA A 207 12.73 24.18 4.07
C ALA A 207 12.26 23.38 5.31
N ARG A 208 11.10 23.72 5.87
CA ARG A 208 10.52 22.95 7.00
C ARG A 208 10.08 21.55 6.55
N PHE A 209 9.45 21.45 5.40
CA PHE A 209 9.05 20.16 4.84
C PHE A 209 10.28 19.28 4.61
N LEU A 210 11.33 19.79 3.97
CA LEU A 210 12.59 19.06 3.78
C LEU A 210 13.17 18.56 5.11
N GLN A 211 13.15 19.40 6.15
CA GLN A 211 13.60 19.00 7.47
C GLN A 211 12.71 17.91 8.10
N SER A 212 11.39 17.93 7.85
CA SER A 212 10.50 16.87 8.32
C SER A 212 10.73 15.53 7.62
N LEU A 213 11.34 15.53 6.42
CA LEU A 213 11.68 14.29 5.71
C LEU A 213 12.82 13.52 6.39
N HIS A 214 13.72 14.18 7.12
CA HIS A 214 14.66 13.48 8.00
C HIS A 214 13.90 12.64 9.04
N ARG A 215 12.88 13.24 9.67
CA ARG A 215 12.02 12.53 10.62
C ARG A 215 11.24 11.39 9.95
N LEU A 216 10.74 11.57 8.72
CA LEU A 216 10.11 10.48 7.97
C LEU A 216 11.09 9.31 7.73
N GLY A 217 12.34 9.64 7.44
CA GLY A 217 13.40 8.64 7.34
C GLY A 217 13.61 7.87 8.64
N GLU A 218 13.70 8.59 9.80
CA GLU A 218 13.80 7.95 11.11
C GLU A 218 12.61 7.03 11.40
N VAL A 219 11.40 7.49 11.14
CA VAL A 219 10.16 6.69 11.32
C VAL A 219 10.20 5.44 10.45
N THR A 220 10.60 5.56 9.20
CA THR A 220 10.72 4.43 8.26
C THR A 220 11.77 3.41 8.73
N GLY A 221 12.94 3.88 9.17
CA GLY A 221 13.99 2.99 9.70
C GLY A 221 13.55 2.26 10.97
N ARG A 222 12.86 2.95 11.87
CA ARG A 222 12.25 2.33 13.06
C ARG A 222 11.19 1.31 12.67
N MET A 223 10.28 1.61 11.73
CA MET A 223 9.27 0.68 11.23
C MET A 223 9.92 -0.63 10.75
N HIS A 224 10.91 -0.54 9.89
CA HIS A 224 11.61 -1.73 9.39
C HIS A 224 12.33 -2.49 10.50
N THR A 225 12.92 -1.78 11.47
CA THR A 225 13.55 -2.40 12.65
C THR A 225 12.52 -3.17 13.49
N PHE A 226 11.33 -2.60 13.72
CA PHE A 226 10.23 -3.30 14.39
C PHE A 226 9.77 -4.53 13.59
N LEU A 227 9.56 -4.41 12.28
CA LEU A 227 9.14 -5.52 11.42
C LEU A 227 10.17 -6.65 11.36
N GLY A 228 11.43 -6.36 11.60
CA GLY A 228 12.53 -7.33 11.68
C GLY A 228 12.88 -7.79 13.10
N SER A 229 12.13 -7.40 14.12
CA SER A 229 12.52 -7.62 15.53
C SER A 229 12.20 -9.01 16.09
N ASP A 230 11.24 -9.74 15.50
CA ASP A 230 10.76 -11.00 16.05
C ASP A 230 11.30 -12.18 15.24
N SER A 231 12.25 -12.91 15.82
CA SER A 231 12.79 -14.12 15.24
C SER A 231 11.99 -15.39 15.56
N SER A 232 10.96 -15.29 16.42
CA SER A 232 10.15 -16.42 16.87
C SER A 232 8.90 -16.64 16.00
N ASP A 233 8.36 -15.59 15.39
CA ASP A 233 7.23 -15.70 14.46
C ASP A 233 7.72 -15.94 13.02
N PRO A 234 7.46 -17.13 12.44
CA PRO A 234 7.89 -17.44 11.07
C PRO A 234 7.39 -16.44 10.01
N ASN A 235 6.27 -15.72 10.26
CA ASN A 235 5.76 -14.73 9.33
C ASN A 235 6.59 -13.43 9.33
N PHE A 236 7.25 -13.11 10.46
CA PHE A 236 8.00 -11.86 10.66
C PHE A 236 9.50 -12.06 10.82
N ALA A 237 9.95 -13.26 11.23
CA ALA A 237 11.38 -13.53 11.42
C ALA A 237 12.21 -13.11 10.21
N PRO A 238 13.24 -12.27 10.37
CA PRO A 238 14.13 -11.89 9.26
C PRO A 238 14.81 -13.11 8.65
N GLU A 239 14.83 -13.17 7.32
CA GLU A 239 15.44 -14.30 6.59
C GLU A 239 16.69 -13.86 5.85
N GLU A 240 17.70 -14.72 5.82
CA GLU A 240 18.86 -14.56 4.94
C GLU A 240 18.45 -15.00 3.53
N PRO A 241 18.50 -14.11 2.53
CA PRO A 241 18.22 -14.50 1.16
C PRO A 241 19.30 -15.44 0.63
N SER A 242 18.93 -16.37 -0.23
CA SER A 242 19.93 -17.26 -0.86
C SER A 242 20.88 -16.47 -1.76
N ALA A 243 22.07 -17.02 -2.00
CA ALA A 243 23.05 -16.41 -2.90
C ALA A 243 22.50 -16.18 -4.32
N GLU A 244 21.56 -17.05 -4.75
CA GLU A 244 20.91 -16.94 -6.05
C GLU A 244 19.82 -15.86 -6.09
N SER A 245 19.31 -15.43 -4.95
CA SER A 245 18.18 -14.48 -4.88
C SER A 245 18.48 -13.15 -5.59
N LEU A 246 19.69 -12.61 -5.44
CA LEU A 246 20.10 -11.40 -6.14
C LEU A 246 20.23 -11.63 -7.66
N GLY A 247 20.79 -12.79 -8.05
CA GLY A 247 20.89 -13.17 -9.46
C GLY A 247 19.51 -13.30 -10.12
N MET A 248 18.56 -13.95 -9.45
CA MET A 248 17.16 -14.05 -9.93
C MET A 248 16.48 -12.70 -10.02
N LEU A 249 16.66 -11.84 -9.00
CA LEU A 249 16.13 -10.48 -9.01
C LEU A 249 16.67 -9.70 -10.22
N THR A 250 17.99 -9.72 -10.40
CA THR A 250 18.66 -8.99 -11.49
C THR A 250 18.20 -9.52 -12.86
N ALA A 251 18.08 -10.83 -13.03
CA ALA A 251 17.58 -11.43 -14.27
C ALA A 251 16.14 -11.00 -14.56
N THR A 252 15.26 -10.98 -13.55
CA THR A 252 13.88 -10.53 -13.72
C THR A 252 13.79 -9.06 -14.17
N ILE A 253 14.60 -8.19 -13.56
CA ILE A 253 14.65 -6.76 -13.95
C ILE A 253 15.25 -6.62 -15.35
N ASP A 254 16.29 -7.38 -15.68
CA ASP A 254 16.94 -7.37 -17.00
C ASP A 254 15.96 -7.76 -18.12
N ASP A 255 15.17 -8.81 -17.91
CA ASP A 255 14.12 -9.25 -18.86
C ASP A 255 13.02 -8.19 -19.00
N GLU A 256 12.63 -7.53 -17.90
CA GLU A 256 11.63 -6.46 -17.92
C GLU A 256 12.14 -5.24 -18.69
N ILE A 257 13.39 -4.83 -18.49
CA ILE A 257 14.02 -3.75 -19.27
C ILE A 257 14.01 -4.12 -20.76
N GLU A 258 14.44 -5.32 -21.12
CA GLU A 258 14.45 -5.75 -22.51
C GLU A 258 13.05 -5.66 -23.14
N SER A 259 12.04 -6.23 -22.48
CA SER A 259 10.65 -6.22 -22.95
C SER A 259 10.14 -4.79 -23.20
N ILE A 260 10.33 -3.89 -22.23
CA ILE A 260 9.81 -2.51 -22.34
C ILE A 260 10.53 -1.74 -23.42
N PHE A 261 11.87 -1.86 -23.50
CA PHE A 261 12.64 -1.10 -24.50
C PHE A 261 12.41 -1.59 -25.93
N LEU A 262 11.99 -2.84 -26.14
CA LEU A 262 11.57 -3.35 -27.46
C LEU A 262 10.19 -2.80 -27.88
N GLU A 263 9.35 -2.44 -26.93
CA GLU A 263 7.98 -1.97 -27.17
C GLU A 263 7.84 -0.43 -27.15
N LEU A 264 8.94 0.32 -26.90
CA LEU A 264 8.87 1.77 -26.85
C LEU A 264 8.36 2.37 -28.17
N PRO A 265 7.32 3.23 -28.13
CA PRO A 265 6.79 3.85 -29.33
C PRO A 265 7.77 4.85 -29.94
N ASP A 266 7.97 4.76 -31.27
CA ASP A 266 8.87 5.65 -32.02
C ASP A 266 8.39 7.10 -32.08
N SER A 267 7.10 7.34 -31.90
CA SER A 267 6.46 8.64 -32.11
C SER A 267 6.55 9.61 -30.92
N SER A 268 6.98 9.16 -29.74
CA SER A 268 7.03 10.00 -28.54
C SER A 268 8.38 10.73 -28.45
N GLU A 269 8.37 12.06 -28.46
CA GLU A 269 9.56 12.88 -28.23
C GLU A 269 10.11 12.73 -26.79
N ASP A 270 9.22 12.50 -25.81
CA ASP A 270 9.58 12.35 -24.39
C ASP A 270 10.41 11.07 -24.14
N LEU A 271 10.31 10.09 -25.03
CA LEU A 271 11.09 8.85 -24.98
C LEU A 271 12.43 8.94 -25.74
N ALA A 272 12.62 9.97 -26.56
CA ALA A 272 13.83 10.11 -27.36
C ALA A 272 15.14 9.98 -26.56
N PRO A 273 15.24 10.51 -25.31
CA PRO A 273 16.48 10.41 -24.52
C PRO A 273 16.90 8.99 -24.12
N ILE A 274 15.96 8.03 -24.06
CA ILE A 274 16.23 6.63 -23.67
C ILE A 274 16.11 5.65 -24.84
N ARG A 275 15.58 6.10 -25.99
CA ARG A 275 15.34 5.23 -27.14
C ARG A 275 16.66 4.62 -27.64
N GLY A 276 16.66 3.32 -27.82
CA GLY A 276 17.84 2.57 -28.25
C GLY A 276 18.90 2.35 -27.17
N ARG A 277 18.69 2.85 -25.93
CA ARG A 277 19.64 2.71 -24.83
C ARG A 277 19.34 1.52 -23.89
N GLY A 278 18.46 0.59 -24.30
CA GLY A 278 18.07 -0.55 -23.46
C GLY A 278 19.25 -1.39 -22.96
N GLU A 279 20.23 -1.68 -23.85
CA GLU A 279 21.43 -2.43 -23.42
C GLU A 279 22.30 -1.65 -22.42
N GLU A 280 22.41 -0.33 -22.59
CA GLU A 280 23.13 0.52 -21.64
C GLU A 280 22.46 0.50 -20.25
N VAL A 281 21.13 0.50 -20.19
CA VAL A 281 20.36 0.37 -18.93
C VAL A 281 20.58 -1.01 -18.29
N ARG A 282 20.60 -2.07 -19.07
CA ARG A 282 20.89 -3.44 -18.62
C ARG A 282 22.33 -3.58 -18.08
N GLU A 283 23.31 -2.98 -18.78
CA GLU A 283 24.70 -2.93 -18.29
C GLU A 283 24.81 -2.16 -16.98
N ALA A 284 24.12 -1.01 -16.86
CA ALA A 284 24.05 -0.26 -15.62
C ALA A 284 23.43 -1.03 -14.45
N LEU A 285 22.38 -1.85 -14.72
CA LEU A 285 21.82 -2.79 -13.74
C LEU A 285 22.85 -3.82 -13.28
N ARG A 286 23.49 -4.52 -14.24
CA ARG A 286 24.47 -5.57 -13.95
C ARG A 286 25.65 -5.02 -13.13
N ALA A 287 26.15 -3.85 -13.47
CA ALA A 287 27.24 -3.19 -12.74
C ALA A 287 26.88 -2.89 -11.27
N ARG A 288 25.62 -2.48 -11.01
CA ARG A 288 25.11 -2.22 -9.64
C ARG A 288 24.80 -3.46 -8.85
N ALA A 289 24.43 -4.55 -9.50
CA ALA A 289 24.09 -5.82 -8.88
C ALA A 289 25.32 -6.59 -8.31
N HIS A 290 26.54 -6.10 -8.51
CA HIS A 290 27.74 -6.67 -7.87
C HIS A 290 27.81 -6.25 -6.39
N ILE A 291 26.99 -6.92 -5.56
CA ILE A 291 26.84 -6.65 -4.13
C ILE A 291 27.14 -7.97 -3.39
N GLY A 292 27.95 -7.92 -2.35
CA GLY A 292 28.33 -9.11 -1.57
C GLY A 292 27.19 -9.69 -0.72
N SER A 293 26.21 -8.85 -0.32
CA SER A 293 25.03 -9.23 0.44
C SER A 293 23.91 -8.26 0.15
N ILE A 294 22.67 -8.75 0.14
CA ILE A 294 21.46 -7.89 0.02
C ILE A 294 20.81 -7.57 1.37
N GLY A 295 21.49 -7.89 2.49
CA GLY A 295 20.91 -7.79 3.81
C GLY A 295 19.88 -8.90 4.05
N ARG A 296 19.03 -8.71 5.07
CA ARG A 296 17.93 -9.62 5.38
C ARG A 296 16.63 -9.18 4.72
N VAL A 297 15.77 -10.15 4.41
CA VAL A 297 14.41 -9.88 3.94
C VAL A 297 13.46 -9.96 5.11
N ILE A 298 12.53 -9.00 5.15
CA ILE A 298 11.52 -8.84 6.20
C ILE A 298 10.15 -8.58 5.57
N ARG A 299 9.10 -8.60 6.35
CA ARG A 299 7.84 -7.98 5.98
C ARG A 299 8.08 -6.48 5.84
N HIS A 300 7.45 -5.84 4.88
CA HIS A 300 7.66 -4.45 4.55
C HIS A 300 6.32 -3.83 4.11
N HIS A 301 6.25 -2.51 3.94
CA HIS A 301 5.03 -1.81 3.53
C HIS A 301 4.54 -2.28 2.15
N GLY A 302 5.45 -2.34 1.18
CA GLY A 302 5.20 -2.89 -0.16
C GLY A 302 4.65 -1.91 -1.20
N ASP A 303 4.11 -0.75 -0.78
CA ASP A 303 3.70 0.35 -1.67
C ASP A 303 3.95 1.71 -1.00
N PHE A 304 5.18 1.93 -0.53
CA PHE A 304 5.54 3.08 0.29
C PHE A 304 5.88 4.32 -0.54
N HIS A 305 5.10 5.37 -0.38
CA HIS A 305 5.26 6.67 -1.05
C HIS A 305 4.63 7.79 -0.21
N LEU A 306 4.83 9.06 -0.58
CA LEU A 306 4.32 10.22 0.16
C LEU A 306 2.81 10.17 0.42
N GLY A 307 2.01 9.70 -0.54
CA GLY A 307 0.56 9.56 -0.38
C GLY A 307 0.13 8.45 0.61
N GLN A 308 1.07 7.69 1.16
CA GLN A 308 0.83 6.74 2.26
C GLN A 308 1.33 7.28 3.60
N THR A 309 1.48 8.58 3.70
CA THR A 309 1.94 9.26 4.91
C THR A 309 1.05 10.44 5.25
N LEU A 310 0.82 10.67 6.54
CA LEU A 310 0.18 11.87 7.07
C LEU A 310 1.14 12.62 8.00
N TRP A 311 1.12 13.94 7.92
CA TRP A 311 1.75 14.81 8.90
C TRP A 311 0.70 15.26 9.91
N ALA A 312 0.81 14.80 11.15
CA ALA A 312 -0.13 15.10 12.22
C ALA A 312 0.63 15.26 13.56
N ASP A 313 0.22 16.21 14.39
CA ASP A 313 0.80 16.47 15.72
C ASP A 313 2.34 16.62 15.70
N ASP A 314 2.85 17.31 14.68
CA ASP A 314 4.29 17.52 14.42
C ASP A 314 5.12 16.23 14.22
N ASP A 315 4.46 15.13 13.79
CA ASP A 315 5.14 13.86 13.44
C ASP A 315 4.49 13.19 12.21
N TRP A 316 5.18 12.17 11.67
CA TRP A 316 4.69 11.38 10.56
C TRP A 316 3.95 10.13 11.01
N VAL A 317 2.82 9.85 10.37
CA VAL A 317 2.05 8.61 10.51
C VAL A 317 2.05 7.88 9.18
N ILE A 318 2.41 6.60 9.18
CA ILE A 318 2.38 5.72 8.00
C ILE A 318 1.03 5.01 7.93
N LEU A 319 0.46 4.98 6.73
CA LEU A 319 -0.87 4.43 6.44
C LEU A 319 -0.80 3.32 5.39
N ASP A 320 -1.87 2.55 5.27
CA ASP A 320 -2.19 1.68 4.13
C ASP A 320 -1.16 0.59 3.83
N PHE A 321 -1.07 -0.37 4.73
CA PHE A 321 -0.16 -1.52 4.66
C PHE A 321 -0.66 -2.67 3.76
N GLU A 322 -1.57 -2.42 2.83
CA GLU A 322 -2.09 -3.45 1.92
C GLU A 322 -1.03 -3.96 0.92
N GLY A 323 0.01 -3.17 0.68
CA GLY A 323 0.99 -3.42 -0.38
C GLY A 323 0.44 -3.12 -1.77
N GLU A 324 1.20 -3.41 -2.82
CA GLU A 324 0.87 -3.06 -4.22
C GLU A 324 -0.40 -3.80 -4.70
N PRO A 325 -1.50 -3.09 -5.04
CA PRO A 325 -2.80 -3.72 -5.35
C PRO A 325 -2.78 -4.65 -6.57
N ALA A 326 -1.84 -4.44 -7.49
CA ALA A 326 -1.69 -5.27 -8.69
C ALA A 326 -1.11 -6.67 -8.40
N ARG A 327 -0.54 -6.88 -7.21
CA ARG A 327 0.04 -8.16 -6.78
C ARG A 327 -0.98 -9.01 -6.05
N SER A 328 -0.88 -10.34 -6.22
CA SER A 328 -1.67 -11.29 -5.45
C SER A 328 -1.37 -11.22 -3.94
N LEU A 329 -2.33 -11.60 -3.10
CA LEU A 329 -2.15 -11.59 -1.64
C LEU A 329 -0.90 -12.37 -1.17
N PRO A 330 -0.59 -13.58 -1.68
CA PRO A 330 0.66 -14.26 -1.32
C PRO A 330 1.92 -13.48 -1.69
N GLU A 331 1.92 -12.75 -2.81
CA GLU A 331 3.07 -11.92 -3.23
C GLU A 331 3.23 -10.70 -2.34
N ARG A 332 2.15 -10.05 -1.93
CA ARG A 332 2.14 -8.91 -0.99
C ARG A 332 2.65 -9.32 0.40
N ARG A 333 2.45 -10.57 0.78
CA ARG A 333 2.92 -11.12 2.07
C ARG A 333 4.37 -11.63 2.04
N ARG A 334 5.03 -11.65 0.90
CA ARG A 334 6.42 -12.09 0.82
C ARG A 334 7.36 -11.13 1.54
N LYS A 335 8.31 -11.70 2.28
CA LYS A 335 9.44 -10.95 2.82
C LYS A 335 10.35 -10.50 1.69
N ARG A 336 10.77 -9.24 1.74
CA ARG A 336 11.65 -8.61 0.75
C ARG A 336 12.62 -7.68 1.46
N SER A 337 13.61 -7.18 0.72
CA SER A 337 14.51 -6.15 1.26
C SER A 337 13.72 -4.89 1.66
N PRO A 338 13.93 -4.34 2.87
CA PRO A 338 13.31 -3.09 3.31
C PRO A 338 13.67 -1.89 2.41
N LEU A 339 14.77 -1.98 1.67
CA LEU A 339 15.18 -0.94 0.74
C LEU A 339 14.23 -0.75 -0.46
N ARG A 340 13.29 -1.67 -0.68
CA ARG A 340 12.23 -1.48 -1.67
C ARG A 340 11.26 -0.36 -1.30
N ASP A 341 10.90 -0.25 -0.02
CA ASP A 341 10.09 0.87 0.48
C ASP A 341 10.88 2.17 0.39
N VAL A 342 12.16 2.14 0.74
CA VAL A 342 13.06 3.31 0.58
C VAL A 342 13.12 3.76 -0.88
N ALA A 343 13.29 2.84 -1.83
CA ALA A 343 13.28 3.16 -3.27
C ALA A 343 11.93 3.75 -3.71
N GLY A 344 10.81 3.22 -3.24
CA GLY A 344 9.49 3.76 -3.50
C GLY A 344 9.36 5.22 -3.04
N MET A 345 9.80 5.53 -1.83
CA MET A 345 9.82 6.90 -1.32
C MET A 345 10.74 7.83 -2.12
N MET A 346 11.93 7.35 -2.51
CA MET A 346 12.84 8.12 -3.38
C MET A 346 12.18 8.47 -4.72
N ARG A 347 11.47 7.53 -5.31
CA ARG A 347 10.73 7.77 -6.54
C ARG A 347 9.57 8.74 -6.32
N SER A 348 8.90 8.65 -5.17
CA SER A 348 7.81 9.58 -4.82
C SER A 348 8.30 11.03 -4.76
N PHE A 349 9.52 11.30 -4.29
CA PHE A 349 10.09 12.66 -4.33
C PHE A 349 10.30 13.16 -5.76
N ALA A 350 10.78 12.31 -6.67
CA ALA A 350 10.91 12.65 -8.08
C ALA A 350 9.55 12.98 -8.72
N TYR A 351 8.52 12.18 -8.39
CA TYR A 351 7.16 12.44 -8.84
C TYR A 351 6.60 13.75 -8.29
N ALA A 352 6.78 14.04 -7.00
CA ALA A 352 6.32 15.28 -6.39
C ALA A 352 6.97 16.53 -7.03
N ALA A 353 8.28 16.49 -7.28
CA ALA A 353 8.97 17.56 -7.98
C ALA A 353 8.40 17.80 -9.38
N SER A 354 8.20 16.73 -10.16
CA SER A 354 7.64 16.81 -11.52
C SER A 354 6.18 17.22 -11.52
N ALA A 355 5.36 16.70 -10.58
CA ALA A 355 3.95 17.03 -10.46
C ALA A 355 3.73 18.52 -10.13
N THR A 356 4.63 19.12 -9.37
CA THR A 356 4.56 20.56 -9.06
C THR A 356 4.64 21.39 -10.35
N SER A 357 5.51 21.06 -11.30
CA SER A 357 5.51 21.70 -12.62
C SER A 357 4.29 21.36 -13.45
N LEU A 358 3.92 20.08 -13.56
CA LEU A 358 2.86 19.60 -14.46
C LEU A 358 1.46 20.00 -13.99
N VAL A 359 1.20 19.92 -12.68
CA VAL A 359 -0.15 20.07 -12.11
C VAL A 359 -0.36 21.49 -11.55
N ARG A 360 0.65 22.06 -10.87
CA ARG A 360 0.56 23.38 -10.24
C ARG A 360 1.12 24.50 -11.14
N GLY A 361 1.83 24.16 -12.22
CA GLY A 361 2.44 25.13 -13.13
C GLY A 361 3.58 25.94 -12.50
N VAL A 362 4.22 25.38 -11.47
CA VAL A 362 5.32 26.05 -10.73
C VAL A 362 6.55 25.17 -10.78
N GLU A 363 7.68 25.75 -11.21
CA GLU A 363 8.95 25.03 -11.21
C GLU A 363 9.44 24.80 -9.78
N PRO A 364 9.77 23.55 -9.40
CA PRO A 364 10.36 23.25 -8.10
C PRO A 364 11.77 23.84 -8.02
N PRO A 365 12.29 24.12 -6.81
CA PRO A 365 13.71 24.42 -6.64
C PRO A 365 14.58 23.31 -7.23
N ALA A 366 15.60 23.65 -8.01
CA ALA A 366 16.41 22.68 -8.76
C ALA A 366 17.10 21.62 -7.89
N ASP A 367 17.38 21.93 -6.62
CA ASP A 367 18.01 21.05 -5.65
C ASP A 367 16.99 20.33 -4.73
N TRP A 368 15.68 20.56 -4.91
CA TRP A 368 14.66 20.08 -3.96
C TRP A 368 14.66 18.55 -3.83
N GLU A 369 14.62 17.83 -4.96
CA GLU A 369 14.61 16.36 -4.94
C GLU A 369 15.89 15.80 -4.30
N ALA A 370 17.05 16.34 -4.68
CA ALA A 370 18.33 15.89 -4.13
C ALA A 370 18.38 16.08 -2.60
N ARG A 371 17.88 17.20 -2.11
CA ARG A 371 17.79 17.49 -0.66
C ARG A 371 16.77 16.60 0.03
N ALA A 372 15.58 16.40 -0.56
CA ALA A 372 14.56 15.51 -0.01
C ALA A 372 15.12 14.09 0.18
N ARG A 373 15.82 13.59 -0.81
CA ARG A 373 16.49 12.28 -0.78
C ARG A 373 17.57 12.22 0.31
N ALA A 374 18.40 13.25 0.41
CA ALA A 374 19.49 13.29 1.39
C ALA A 374 18.96 13.31 2.83
N GLU A 375 17.99 14.18 3.14
CA GLU A 375 17.37 14.27 4.46
C GLU A 375 16.69 12.94 4.85
N PHE A 376 15.89 12.38 3.97
CA PHE A 376 15.21 11.11 4.26
C PHE A 376 16.20 9.95 4.46
N LEU A 377 17.23 9.82 3.62
CA LEU A 377 18.24 8.76 3.76
C LEU A 377 19.08 8.91 5.02
N ASP A 378 19.41 10.13 5.41
CA ASP A 378 20.15 10.38 6.65
C ASP A 378 19.33 9.94 7.85
N GLY A 379 18.05 10.33 7.93
CA GLY A 379 17.13 9.88 8.96
C GLY A 379 16.95 8.35 8.96
N TYR A 380 16.77 7.73 7.81
CA TYR A 380 16.63 6.28 7.70
C TYR A 380 17.86 5.52 8.22
N ARG A 381 19.06 5.94 7.80
CA ARG A 381 20.32 5.32 8.23
C ARG A 381 20.57 5.47 9.73
N SER A 382 20.06 6.52 10.35
CA SER A 382 20.22 6.77 11.80
C SER A 382 19.46 5.78 12.68
N THR A 383 18.39 5.12 12.15
CA THR A 383 17.47 4.33 12.98
C THR A 383 17.26 2.89 12.51
N ILE A 384 17.62 2.55 11.28
CA ILE A 384 17.50 1.18 10.77
C ILE A 384 18.48 0.23 11.47
N ASP A 385 18.02 -0.95 11.84
CA ASP A 385 18.91 -2.04 12.27
C ASP A 385 19.85 -2.42 11.13
N GLN A 386 21.14 -2.19 11.36
CA GLN A 386 22.18 -2.39 10.36
C GLN A 386 22.34 -3.86 9.92
N THR A 387 21.74 -4.81 10.65
CA THR A 387 21.71 -6.22 10.24
C THR A 387 20.71 -6.51 9.13
N LEU A 388 19.74 -5.62 8.93
CA LEU A 388 18.67 -5.76 7.90
C LEU A 388 19.10 -5.25 6.53
N VAL A 389 20.12 -4.42 6.45
CA VAL A 389 20.58 -3.79 5.21
C VAL A 389 22.04 -4.12 4.90
N PRO A 390 22.47 -4.06 3.63
CA PRO A 390 23.87 -4.24 3.29
C PRO A 390 24.76 -3.18 3.95
N SER A 391 25.96 -3.55 4.31
CA SER A 391 26.93 -2.62 4.88
C SER A 391 27.61 -1.75 3.83
N GLY A 392 28.07 -0.55 4.25
CA GLY A 392 28.88 0.35 3.41
C GLY A 392 28.19 0.74 2.10
N SER A 393 28.94 0.77 1.00
CA SER A 393 28.43 1.12 -0.34
C SER A 393 27.43 0.09 -0.91
N GLY A 394 27.29 -1.09 -0.28
CA GLY A 394 26.33 -2.12 -0.68
C GLY A 394 24.89 -1.66 -0.57
N MET A 395 24.57 -0.87 0.45
CA MET A 395 23.22 -0.29 0.62
C MET A 395 22.88 0.66 -0.54
N ASP A 396 23.79 1.56 -0.91
CA ASP A 396 23.55 2.52 -1.98
C ASP A 396 23.42 1.84 -3.35
N ARG A 397 24.21 0.80 -3.59
CA ARG A 397 24.13 -0.01 -4.82
C ARG A 397 22.81 -0.76 -4.91
N LEU A 398 22.35 -1.40 -3.82
CA LEU A 398 21.10 -2.15 -3.80
C LEU A 398 19.90 -1.20 -3.94
N LEU A 399 19.95 -0.04 -3.28
CA LEU A 399 18.95 1.00 -3.44
C LEU A 399 18.83 1.45 -4.90
N ALA A 400 19.96 1.69 -5.59
CA ALA A 400 19.97 2.04 -7.01
C ALA A 400 19.37 0.94 -7.92
N VAL A 401 19.56 -0.35 -7.58
CA VAL A 401 18.90 -1.47 -8.29
C VAL A 401 17.39 -1.39 -8.13
N PHE A 402 16.87 -1.16 -6.91
CA PHE A 402 15.42 -1.07 -6.68
C PHE A 402 14.82 0.20 -7.26
N GLU A 403 15.54 1.32 -7.25
CA GLU A 403 15.08 2.54 -7.93
C GLU A 403 14.98 2.33 -9.46
N LEU A 404 15.93 1.61 -10.05
CA LEU A 404 15.88 1.27 -11.48
C LEU A 404 14.69 0.34 -11.77
N GLU A 405 14.50 -0.73 -10.98
CA GLU A 405 13.34 -1.60 -11.08
C GLU A 405 12.03 -0.80 -11.06
N LYS A 406 11.90 0.10 -10.08
CA LYS A 406 10.69 0.92 -9.94
C LYS A 406 10.52 1.91 -11.10
N ALA A 407 11.59 2.54 -11.57
CA ALA A 407 11.53 3.46 -12.72
C ALA A 407 11.14 2.75 -14.03
N VAL A 408 11.60 1.53 -14.25
CA VAL A 408 11.21 0.69 -15.40
C VAL A 408 9.74 0.29 -15.30
N TYR A 409 9.28 -0.15 -14.12
CA TYR A 409 7.86 -0.42 -13.86
C TYR A 409 6.99 0.82 -14.12
N GLU A 410 7.39 1.98 -13.59
CA GLU A 410 6.71 3.26 -13.78
C GLU A 410 6.65 3.65 -15.27
N LEU A 411 7.72 3.45 -16.01
CA LEU A 411 7.75 3.73 -17.45
C LEU A 411 6.65 2.96 -18.18
N ARG A 412 6.50 1.66 -17.91
CA ARG A 412 5.42 0.85 -18.47
C ARG A 412 4.03 1.32 -18.03
N TYR A 413 3.88 1.66 -16.75
CA TYR A 413 2.62 2.14 -16.21
C TYR A 413 2.19 3.46 -16.85
N GLU A 414 3.10 4.45 -16.94
CA GLU A 414 2.79 5.76 -17.52
C GLU A 414 2.50 5.67 -19.01
N LEU A 415 3.24 4.86 -19.76
CA LEU A 415 2.95 4.62 -21.17
C LEU A 415 1.52 4.14 -21.42
N ASN A 416 1.00 3.31 -20.52
CA ASN A 416 -0.33 2.72 -20.69
C ASN A 416 -1.46 3.58 -20.09
N ASN A 417 -1.17 4.43 -19.08
CA ASN A 417 -2.21 5.10 -18.29
C ASN A 417 -2.14 6.63 -18.35
N ARG A 418 -0.91 7.22 -18.35
CA ARG A 418 -0.69 8.67 -18.28
C ARG A 418 0.51 9.09 -19.14
N PRO A 419 0.41 9.07 -20.48
CA PRO A 419 1.56 9.31 -21.38
C PRO A 419 2.29 10.63 -21.13
N ASP A 420 1.60 11.67 -20.66
CA ASP A 420 2.20 12.98 -20.34
C ASP A 420 3.18 12.92 -19.14
N TRP A 421 3.10 11.87 -18.33
CA TRP A 421 3.95 11.66 -17.14
C TRP A 421 5.20 10.83 -17.42
N VAL A 422 5.34 10.30 -18.62
CA VAL A 422 6.48 9.46 -19.06
C VAL A 422 7.84 10.13 -18.82
N LYS A 423 7.91 11.45 -18.83
CA LYS A 423 9.14 12.23 -18.57
C LYS A 423 9.76 11.88 -17.20
N ILE A 424 8.96 11.51 -16.21
CA ILE A 424 9.42 11.24 -14.82
C ILE A 424 10.25 9.96 -14.75
N PRO A 425 9.74 8.80 -15.18
CA PRO A 425 10.57 7.59 -15.22
C PRO A 425 11.75 7.73 -16.19
N VAL A 426 11.59 8.41 -17.33
CA VAL A 426 12.70 8.69 -18.26
C VAL A 426 13.82 9.44 -17.56
N ALA A 427 13.54 10.55 -16.87
CA ALA A 427 14.54 11.30 -16.10
C ALA A 427 15.19 10.44 -15.00
N GLY A 428 14.42 9.56 -14.35
CA GLY A 428 14.94 8.61 -13.37
C GLY A 428 15.95 7.62 -13.97
N ILE A 429 15.64 7.04 -15.13
CA ILE A 429 16.51 6.11 -15.85
C ILE A 429 17.80 6.84 -16.30
N LEU A 430 17.68 8.03 -16.90
CA LEU A 430 18.84 8.84 -17.33
C LEU A 430 19.77 9.16 -16.18
N ARG A 431 19.24 9.59 -15.03
CA ARG A 431 20.04 9.88 -13.84
C ARG A 431 20.89 8.66 -13.42
N MET A 432 20.32 7.47 -13.51
CA MET A 432 21.05 6.25 -13.17
C MET A 432 22.13 5.90 -14.19
N LEU A 433 21.95 6.26 -15.45
CA LEU A 433 22.99 6.11 -16.47
C LEU A 433 24.14 7.11 -16.26
N ASP A 434 23.83 8.34 -15.83
CA ASP A 434 24.79 9.40 -15.65
C ASP A 434 25.55 9.35 -14.29
N THR A 435 25.04 8.57 -13.32
CA THR A 435 25.66 8.47 -11.99
C THR A 435 26.77 7.42 -12.00
N GLU A 436 28.02 7.87 -11.77
CA GLU A 436 29.14 6.98 -11.53
C GLU A 436 28.89 6.10 -10.30
N LEU A 437 29.28 4.82 -10.38
CA LEU A 437 29.19 3.90 -9.25
C LEU A 437 30.13 4.39 -8.14
N PRO A 438 29.68 4.45 -6.88
CA PRO A 438 30.59 4.66 -5.76
C PRO A 438 31.62 3.53 -5.73
N SER A 439 32.88 3.90 -5.74
CA SER A 439 34.05 3.01 -5.72
C SER A 439 34.10 2.12 -4.48
#